data_62cec9fceb07da3073c5bb8a1002593b
#
_entry.id   62cec9fceb07da3073c5bb8a1002593b
#
_cell.length_a   1.000
_cell.length_b   1.000
_cell.length_c   1.000
_cell.angle_alpha   90.00
_cell.angle_beta   90.00
_cell.angle_gamma   90.00
#
_symmetry.space_group_name_H-M   'P 1'
#
loop_
_entity.id
_entity.type
_entity.pdbx_description
1 polymer ?
#
loop_
_entity_poly.entity_id
_entity_poly.type
_entity_poly.pdbx_seq_one_letter_code
_entity_poly.pdbx_strand_id
1 'polypeptide(L)'
;MESVSQFGVLSPAIARPRIDSGYEIISGHRRLHASQLLGLETMPVIVRQMDDDTAVITMVDSNLQRETMLPSERAKAYKMKMDAMAHRAGRPPLDNSGQLGRNFAGKESREIIAEQTGESARQVQRYVNLTNLIPELMQMVDEKKIAFSPAVELSFLTPEEQTNLLDAMEYGQSTPSLSQAQRLKKLSQDGGCDRMAMYAMMSEEKKGDLEKVTIDSGDLRKFFPKSYTPKQMHDVIIKLLTQWQKRRQQDLSR
;
A
#
# COMPACT_ATOMS: atom_id res chain seq x y z
N MET A 1 -5.14 -24.88 6.15
CA MET A 1 -5.70 -26.06 6.84
C MET A 1 -5.08 -27.34 6.32
N GLU A 2 -5.09 -27.61 5.03
CA GLU A 2 -4.51 -28.83 4.41
C GLU A 2 -3.09 -29.17 4.87
N SER A 3 -2.18 -28.19 4.88
CA SER A 3 -0.78 -28.42 5.30
C SER A 3 -0.67 -28.89 6.76
N VAL A 4 -1.49 -28.32 7.66
CA VAL A 4 -1.45 -28.72 9.10
C VAL A 4 -2.08 -30.10 9.31
N SER A 5 -3.09 -30.46 8.52
CA SER A 5 -3.72 -31.80 8.59
C SER A 5 -2.81 -32.91 8.03
N GLN A 6 -1.99 -32.61 7.01
CA GLN A 6 -1.09 -33.58 6.39
C GLN A 6 0.26 -33.73 7.11
N PHE A 7 0.84 -32.62 7.54
CA PHE A 7 2.22 -32.58 8.04
C PHE A 7 2.35 -32.11 9.49
N GLY A 8 1.23 -31.81 10.16
CA GLY A 8 1.25 -31.17 11.47
C GLY A 8 1.75 -29.71 11.39
N VAL A 9 2.07 -29.13 12.54
CA VAL A 9 2.64 -27.77 12.63
C VAL A 9 4.14 -27.83 12.45
N LEU A 10 4.62 -27.62 11.22
CA LEU A 10 6.05 -27.69 10.85
C LEU A 10 6.90 -26.56 11.48
N SER A 11 6.34 -25.37 11.66
CA SER A 11 7.05 -24.24 12.26
C SER A 11 6.39 -23.86 13.57
N PRO A 12 7.14 -23.74 14.71
CA PRO A 12 6.55 -23.40 16.00
C PRO A 12 5.99 -21.98 16.00
N ALA A 13 4.95 -21.73 16.80
CA ALA A 13 4.50 -20.39 17.12
C ALA A 13 5.49 -19.72 18.10
N ILE A 14 5.42 -18.39 18.24
CA ILE A 14 6.18 -17.64 19.24
C ILE A 14 5.18 -17.10 20.26
N ALA A 15 5.49 -17.32 21.55
CA ALA A 15 4.69 -16.83 22.66
C ALA A 15 5.56 -16.24 23.77
N ARG A 16 4.95 -15.44 24.64
CA ARG A 16 5.55 -15.00 25.90
C ARG A 16 4.68 -15.39 27.09
N PRO A 17 5.26 -15.57 28.29
CA PRO A 17 4.48 -15.76 29.50
C PRO A 17 3.62 -14.53 29.80
N ARG A 18 2.40 -14.74 30.30
CA ARG A 18 1.55 -13.68 30.85
C ARG A 18 1.78 -13.55 32.35
N ILE A 19 1.54 -12.34 32.87
CA ILE A 19 1.68 -12.05 34.31
C ILE A 19 0.68 -12.87 35.15
N ASP A 20 -0.56 -13.02 34.65
CA ASP A 20 -1.68 -13.63 35.38
C ASP A 20 -1.74 -15.15 35.26
N SER A 21 -1.08 -15.74 34.32
CA SER A 21 -0.89 -17.16 34.00
C SER A 21 -1.06 -17.43 32.50
N GLY A 22 -0.46 -18.53 32.02
CA GLY A 22 -0.55 -18.94 30.62
C GLY A 22 0.39 -18.16 29.70
N TYR A 23 0.07 -18.17 28.41
CA TYR A 23 0.93 -17.63 27.38
C TYR A 23 0.15 -16.74 26.42
N GLU A 24 0.79 -15.69 25.95
CA GLU A 24 0.31 -14.83 24.87
C GLU A 24 1.04 -15.18 23.58
N ILE A 25 0.30 -15.54 22.54
CA ILE A 25 0.85 -15.80 21.21
C ILE A 25 1.21 -14.48 20.54
N ILE A 26 2.47 -14.33 20.17
CA ILE A 26 3.00 -13.16 19.47
C ILE A 26 2.99 -13.38 17.96
N SER A 27 3.31 -14.61 17.52
CA SER A 27 3.29 -15.00 16.11
C SER A 27 2.81 -16.42 15.95
N GLY A 28 2.00 -16.68 14.90
CA GLY A 28 1.49 -18.02 14.62
C GLY A 28 0.01 -18.21 14.88
N HIS A 29 -0.80 -17.16 15.06
CA HIS A 29 -2.25 -17.21 15.30
C HIS A 29 -3.01 -18.09 14.29
N ARG A 30 -2.64 -18.04 12.98
CA ARG A 30 -3.26 -18.90 11.96
C ARG A 30 -2.97 -20.38 12.18
N ARG A 31 -1.78 -20.73 12.70
CA ARG A 31 -1.41 -22.12 13.04
C ARG A 31 -2.18 -22.58 14.27
N LEU A 32 -2.26 -21.73 15.31
CA LEU A 32 -3.08 -22.01 16.48
C LEU A 32 -4.55 -22.26 16.09
N HIS A 33 -5.14 -21.37 15.30
CA HIS A 33 -6.52 -21.52 14.84
C HIS A 33 -6.73 -22.80 14.00
N ALA A 34 -5.80 -23.12 13.09
CA ALA A 34 -5.85 -24.35 12.33
C ALA A 34 -5.74 -25.61 13.21
N SER A 35 -4.86 -25.58 14.23
CA SER A 35 -4.71 -26.67 15.20
C SER A 35 -6.00 -26.88 16.00
N GLN A 36 -6.63 -25.81 16.45
CA GLN A 36 -7.92 -25.86 17.16
C GLN A 36 -9.05 -26.46 16.30
N LEU A 37 -9.15 -26.03 15.03
CA LEU A 37 -10.15 -26.56 14.10
C LEU A 37 -9.95 -28.06 13.78
N LEU A 38 -8.69 -28.51 13.82
CA LEU A 38 -8.35 -29.94 13.61
C LEU A 38 -8.39 -30.75 14.89
N GLY A 39 -8.75 -30.17 16.04
CA GLY A 39 -8.84 -30.89 17.33
C GLY A 39 -7.47 -31.32 17.87
N LEU A 40 -6.37 -30.68 17.48
CA LEU A 40 -5.05 -31.02 18.02
C LEU A 40 -4.94 -30.55 19.47
N GLU A 41 -4.59 -31.44 20.37
CA GLU A 41 -4.47 -31.16 21.82
C GLU A 41 -3.30 -30.21 22.11
N THR A 42 -2.23 -30.27 21.32
CA THR A 42 -1.00 -29.48 21.53
C THR A 42 -0.47 -28.93 20.20
N MET A 43 0.29 -27.84 20.31
CA MET A 43 0.99 -27.22 19.20
C MET A 43 2.41 -26.81 19.64
N PRO A 44 3.44 -27.00 18.81
CA PRO A 44 4.79 -26.55 19.13
C PRO A 44 4.87 -25.01 19.24
N VAL A 45 5.42 -24.53 20.37
CA VAL A 45 5.56 -23.10 20.68
C VAL A 45 6.94 -22.82 21.25
N ILE A 46 7.60 -21.77 20.76
CA ILE A 46 8.82 -21.21 21.35
C ILE A 46 8.39 -20.13 22.33
N VAL A 47 8.64 -20.36 23.61
CA VAL A 47 8.36 -19.39 24.67
C VAL A 47 9.60 -18.50 24.87
N ARG A 48 9.41 -17.19 24.80
CA ARG A 48 10.46 -16.19 25.05
C ARG A 48 9.99 -15.13 26.04
N GLN A 49 10.84 -14.74 26.95
CA GLN A 49 10.60 -13.54 27.78
C GLN A 49 10.82 -12.30 26.92
N MET A 50 9.83 -11.43 26.85
CA MET A 50 9.91 -10.17 26.12
C MET A 50 8.93 -9.14 26.69
N ASP A 51 9.33 -7.87 26.64
CA ASP A 51 8.47 -6.74 26.95
C ASP A 51 7.47 -6.47 25.80
N ASP A 52 6.54 -5.52 26.02
CA ASP A 52 5.49 -5.20 25.05
C ASP A 52 6.06 -4.67 23.73
N ASP A 53 7.07 -3.80 23.79
CA ASP A 53 7.69 -3.24 22.58
C ASP A 53 8.40 -4.33 21.75
N THR A 54 9.10 -5.26 22.42
CA THR A 54 9.74 -6.41 21.74
C THR A 54 8.69 -7.35 21.15
N ALA A 55 7.58 -7.57 21.86
CA ALA A 55 6.48 -8.38 21.37
C ALA A 55 5.85 -7.78 20.11
N VAL A 56 5.61 -6.47 20.09
CA VAL A 56 5.10 -5.73 18.91
C VAL A 56 6.09 -5.84 17.74
N ILE A 57 7.38 -5.58 17.96
CA ILE A 57 8.40 -5.68 16.92
C ILE A 57 8.42 -7.11 16.33
N THR A 58 8.44 -8.14 17.19
CA THR A 58 8.47 -9.56 16.76
C THR A 58 7.22 -9.92 15.97
N MET A 59 6.05 -9.47 16.40
CA MET A 59 4.78 -9.67 15.70
C MET A 59 4.81 -9.03 14.31
N VAL A 60 5.24 -7.77 14.22
CA VAL A 60 5.33 -7.03 12.96
C VAL A 60 6.32 -7.71 12.01
N ASP A 61 7.52 -8.08 12.48
CA ASP A 61 8.54 -8.73 11.65
C ASP A 61 8.03 -10.05 11.05
N SER A 62 7.29 -10.83 11.83
CA SER A 62 6.69 -12.08 11.34
C SER A 62 5.60 -11.87 10.29
N ASN A 63 4.93 -10.71 10.32
CA ASN A 63 3.90 -10.35 9.34
C ASN A 63 4.50 -9.73 8.08
N LEU A 64 5.57 -8.93 8.19
CA LEU A 64 6.25 -8.30 7.05
C LEU A 64 6.89 -9.30 6.08
N GLN A 65 7.12 -10.55 6.52
CA GLN A 65 7.61 -11.63 5.67
C GLN A 65 6.55 -12.22 4.71
N ARG A 66 5.30 -11.74 4.76
CA ARG A 66 4.25 -12.20 3.84
C ARG A 66 4.43 -11.58 2.47
N GLU A 67 4.32 -12.40 1.42
CA GLU A 67 4.45 -11.95 0.02
C GLU A 67 3.37 -10.94 -0.39
N THR A 68 2.16 -11.07 0.17
CA THR A 68 1.02 -10.20 -0.16
C THR A 68 0.52 -9.48 1.09
N MET A 69 0.79 -8.18 1.17
CA MET A 69 0.22 -7.28 2.18
C MET A 69 -0.48 -6.11 1.50
N LEU A 70 -1.64 -5.73 2.02
CA LEU A 70 -2.33 -4.52 1.59
C LEU A 70 -1.52 -3.27 2.00
N PRO A 71 -1.61 -2.15 1.25
CA PRO A 71 -0.98 -0.89 1.63
C PRO A 71 -1.32 -0.43 3.04
N SER A 72 -2.58 -0.59 3.47
CA SER A 72 -3.03 -0.26 4.82
C SER A 72 -2.38 -1.12 5.91
N GLU A 73 -2.24 -2.43 5.66
CA GLU A 73 -1.60 -3.37 6.59
C GLU A 73 -0.12 -3.02 6.75
N ARG A 74 0.58 -2.76 5.63
CA ARG A 74 2.00 -2.39 5.63
C ARG A 74 2.22 -1.05 6.33
N ALA A 75 1.36 -0.06 6.08
CA ALA A 75 1.41 1.25 6.73
C ALA A 75 1.28 1.14 8.25
N LYS A 76 0.27 0.39 8.74
CA LYS A 76 0.06 0.12 10.16
C LYS A 76 1.23 -0.65 10.78
N ALA A 77 1.74 -1.68 10.10
CA ALA A 77 2.87 -2.48 10.55
C ALA A 77 4.13 -1.61 10.74
N TYR A 78 4.48 -0.77 9.77
CA TYR A 78 5.63 0.13 9.89
C TYR A 78 5.44 1.14 11.01
N LYS A 79 4.25 1.74 11.13
CA LYS A 79 3.96 2.69 12.22
C LYS A 79 4.10 2.03 13.58
N MET A 80 3.46 0.87 13.81
CA MET A 80 3.55 0.15 15.07
C MET A 80 5.01 -0.20 15.44
N LYS A 81 5.80 -0.63 14.45
CA LYS A 81 7.22 -0.95 14.69
C LYS A 81 8.03 0.30 15.01
N MET A 82 7.82 1.42 14.30
CA MET A 82 8.49 2.70 14.59
C MET A 82 8.16 3.20 15.98
N ASP A 83 6.87 3.15 16.38
CA ASP A 83 6.42 3.58 17.71
C ASP A 83 7.05 2.71 18.82
N ALA A 84 7.04 1.39 18.67
CA ALA A 84 7.68 0.45 19.61
C ALA A 84 9.19 0.68 19.71
N MET A 85 9.88 0.94 18.60
CA MET A 85 11.32 1.25 18.60
C MET A 85 11.61 2.59 19.27
N ALA A 86 10.77 3.61 19.07
CA ALA A 86 10.90 4.91 19.73
C ALA A 86 10.71 4.81 21.25
N HIS A 87 9.74 4.02 21.72
CA HIS A 87 9.52 3.75 23.14
C HIS A 87 10.74 3.06 23.79
N ARG A 88 11.36 2.13 23.07
CA ARG A 88 12.56 1.43 23.56
C ARG A 88 13.82 2.30 23.63
N ALA A 89 13.96 3.30 22.79
CA ALA A 89 15.14 4.17 22.77
C ALA A 89 15.38 4.90 24.10
N GLY A 90 14.34 5.05 24.95
CA GLY A 90 14.42 5.63 26.29
C GLY A 90 14.54 4.62 27.43
N ARG A 91 14.57 3.29 27.20
CA ARG A 91 14.61 2.25 28.24
C ARG A 91 15.94 1.50 28.27
N PRO A 92 16.47 1.14 29.47
CA PRO A 92 17.62 0.24 29.56
C PRO A 92 17.26 -1.12 28.92
N PRO A 93 18.22 -1.77 28.21
CA PRO A 93 17.96 -3.06 27.56
C PRO A 93 17.72 -4.14 28.61
N LEU A 94 16.66 -4.93 28.49
CA LEU A 94 16.49 -6.19 29.19
C LEU A 94 17.54 -7.19 28.69
N ASP A 95 18.14 -7.97 29.58
CA ASP A 95 19.35 -8.81 29.39
C ASP A 95 19.38 -9.70 28.14
N ASN A 96 18.22 -10.05 27.54
CA ASN A 96 18.12 -10.92 26.36
C ASN A 96 17.94 -10.18 25.02
N SER A 97 17.87 -8.85 25.03
CA SER A 97 17.65 -8.04 23.80
C SER A 97 18.94 -7.41 23.25
N GLY A 98 20.10 -7.70 23.86
CA GLY A 98 21.37 -7.05 23.57
C GLY A 98 21.90 -7.16 22.14
N GLN A 99 21.48 -8.16 21.36
CA GLN A 99 21.93 -8.29 19.96
C GLN A 99 21.18 -7.35 19.00
N LEU A 100 19.89 -7.11 19.21
CA LEU A 100 19.11 -6.20 18.37
C LEU A 100 19.47 -4.72 18.61
N GLY A 101 19.76 -4.35 19.87
CA GLY A 101 20.13 -2.96 20.22
C GLY A 101 21.51 -2.51 19.74
N ARG A 102 22.49 -3.43 19.68
CA ARG A 102 23.88 -3.09 19.29
C ARG A 102 24.07 -2.86 17.80
N ASN A 103 23.29 -3.54 16.96
CA ASN A 103 23.44 -3.44 15.49
C ASN A 103 22.84 -2.14 14.89
N PHE A 104 22.07 -1.40 15.68
CA PHE A 104 21.31 -0.24 15.19
C PHE A 104 21.59 1.05 15.95
N ALA A 105 22.65 1.09 16.76
CA ALA A 105 23.06 2.29 17.48
C ALA A 105 23.34 3.44 16.50
N GLY A 106 22.62 4.55 16.66
CA GLY A 106 22.79 5.75 15.84
C GLY A 106 21.98 5.80 14.54
N LYS A 107 21.18 4.75 14.21
CA LYS A 107 20.27 4.77 13.06
C LYS A 107 18.85 5.17 13.46
N GLU A 108 18.16 5.91 12.62
CA GLU A 108 16.75 6.20 12.81
C GLU A 108 15.89 4.94 12.61
N SER A 109 14.76 4.82 13.32
CA SER A 109 13.86 3.65 13.23
C SER A 109 13.44 3.31 11.80
N ARG A 110 13.23 4.32 10.95
CA ARG A 110 12.87 4.13 9.52
C ARG A 110 14.01 3.49 8.70
N GLU A 111 15.27 3.77 9.04
CA GLU A 111 16.44 3.18 8.36
C GLU A 111 16.60 1.71 8.72
N ILE A 112 16.35 1.37 9.99
CA ILE A 112 16.36 -0.01 10.47
C ILE A 112 15.29 -0.84 9.76
N ILE A 113 14.07 -0.32 9.64
CA ILE A 113 12.98 -0.99 8.94
C ILE A 113 13.34 -1.15 7.46
N ALA A 114 13.91 -0.11 6.84
CA ALA A 114 14.32 -0.13 5.44
C ALA A 114 15.34 -1.24 5.14
N GLU A 115 16.38 -1.38 5.99
CA GLU A 115 17.36 -2.47 5.86
C GLU A 115 16.73 -3.86 5.98
N GLN A 116 15.79 -4.04 6.91
CA GLN A 116 15.15 -5.33 7.15
C GLN A 116 14.18 -5.74 6.03
N THR A 117 13.54 -4.76 5.38
CA THR A 117 12.52 -5.00 4.35
C THR A 117 13.06 -4.89 2.93
N GLY A 118 14.29 -4.40 2.74
CA GLY A 118 14.87 -4.12 1.42
C GLY A 118 14.27 -2.88 0.74
N GLU A 119 13.51 -2.06 1.48
CA GLU A 119 12.93 -0.80 0.98
C GLU A 119 13.86 0.38 1.30
N SER A 120 13.57 1.57 0.74
CA SER A 120 14.25 2.80 1.15
C SER A 120 13.57 3.40 2.40
N ALA A 121 14.34 4.10 3.25
CA ALA A 121 13.80 4.83 4.40
C ALA A 121 12.69 5.84 3.99
N ARG A 122 12.82 6.43 2.78
CA ARG A 122 11.79 7.29 2.20
C ARG A 122 10.50 6.52 1.90
N GLN A 123 10.60 5.29 1.38
CA GLN A 123 9.44 4.47 1.09
C GLN A 123 8.74 4.03 2.38
N VAL A 124 9.50 3.64 3.41
CA VAL A 124 8.95 3.34 4.75
C VAL A 124 8.15 4.56 5.28
N GLN A 125 8.72 5.77 5.21
CA GLN A 125 8.03 6.99 5.65
C GLN A 125 6.75 7.26 4.86
N ARG A 126 6.75 7.01 3.55
CA ARG A 126 5.56 7.17 2.70
C ARG A 126 4.43 6.21 3.11
N TYR A 127 4.76 4.96 3.46
CA TYR A 127 3.78 4.04 4.03
C TYR A 127 3.24 4.53 5.38
N VAL A 128 4.11 4.97 6.27
CA VAL A 128 3.68 5.51 7.57
C VAL A 128 2.74 6.69 7.39
N ASN A 129 3.01 7.59 6.44
CA ASN A 129 2.13 8.73 6.16
C ASN A 129 0.71 8.30 5.77
N LEU A 130 0.53 7.16 5.08
CA LEU A 130 -0.81 6.65 4.75
C LEU A 130 -1.69 6.43 5.98
N THR A 131 -1.12 6.20 7.16
CA THR A 131 -1.91 6.04 8.40
C THR A 131 -2.67 7.30 8.82
N ASN A 132 -2.39 8.46 8.19
CA ASN A 132 -3.12 9.70 8.40
C ASN A 132 -4.37 9.82 7.50
N LEU A 133 -4.59 8.87 6.59
CA LEU A 133 -5.80 8.84 5.79
C LEU A 133 -6.98 8.37 6.64
N ILE A 134 -8.15 8.96 6.37
CA ILE A 134 -9.42 8.45 6.91
C ILE A 134 -9.69 7.04 6.36
N PRO A 135 -10.47 6.21 7.09
CA PRO A 135 -10.69 4.81 6.73
C PRO A 135 -11.18 4.60 5.29
N GLU A 136 -12.07 5.47 4.81
CA GLU A 136 -12.68 5.40 3.49
C GLU A 136 -11.65 5.59 2.37
N LEU A 137 -10.79 6.61 2.48
CA LEU A 137 -9.70 6.84 1.53
C LEU A 137 -8.67 5.71 1.57
N MET A 138 -8.35 5.20 2.77
CA MET A 138 -7.44 4.08 2.93
C MET A 138 -7.99 2.82 2.27
N GLN A 139 -9.30 2.54 2.40
CA GLN A 139 -9.95 1.44 1.71
C GLN A 139 -9.84 1.59 0.18
N MET A 140 -10.02 2.79 -0.35
CA MET A 140 -9.87 3.05 -1.80
C MET A 140 -8.43 2.80 -2.28
N VAL A 141 -7.42 3.00 -1.42
CA VAL A 141 -6.02 2.65 -1.74
C VAL A 141 -5.84 1.13 -1.80
N ASP A 142 -6.41 0.40 -0.84
CA ASP A 142 -6.34 -1.07 -0.80
C ASP A 142 -7.08 -1.70 -2.00
N GLU A 143 -8.18 -1.10 -2.43
CA GLU A 143 -8.94 -1.48 -3.62
C GLU A 143 -8.31 -1.02 -4.95
N LYS A 144 -7.15 -0.34 -4.88
CA LYS A 144 -6.43 0.23 -6.04
C LYS A 144 -7.23 1.29 -6.83
N LYS A 145 -8.28 1.86 -6.26
CA LYS A 145 -9.04 2.99 -6.82
C LYS A 145 -8.22 4.28 -6.77
N ILE A 146 -7.44 4.46 -5.70
CA ILE A 146 -6.46 5.55 -5.57
C ILE A 146 -5.07 4.91 -5.61
N ALA A 147 -4.20 5.42 -6.50
CA ALA A 147 -2.82 4.96 -6.59
C ALA A 147 -2.02 5.40 -5.35
N PHE A 148 -0.96 4.64 -5.00
CA PHE A 148 -0.13 4.88 -3.82
C PHE A 148 0.42 6.31 -3.73
N SER A 149 0.94 6.86 -4.84
CA SER A 149 1.57 8.19 -4.81
C SER A 149 0.59 9.34 -4.57
N PRO A 150 -0.57 9.41 -5.25
CA PRO A 150 -1.63 10.36 -4.86
C PRO A 150 -2.06 10.21 -3.40
N ALA A 151 -2.27 8.98 -2.93
CA ALA A 151 -2.69 8.71 -1.55
C ALA A 151 -1.70 9.27 -0.51
N VAL A 152 -0.40 9.15 -0.75
CA VAL A 152 0.63 9.75 0.12
C VAL A 152 0.52 11.27 0.15
N GLU A 153 0.22 11.93 -0.96
CA GLU A 153 0.02 13.39 -0.95
C GLU A 153 -1.28 13.77 -0.23
N LEU A 154 -2.36 13.00 -0.39
CA LEU A 154 -3.64 13.21 0.31
C LEU A 154 -3.55 13.00 1.82
N SER A 155 -2.60 12.19 2.30
CA SER A 155 -2.38 11.95 3.73
C SER A 155 -1.90 13.20 4.51
N PHE A 156 -1.56 14.28 3.81
CA PHE A 156 -1.21 15.57 4.41
C PHE A 156 -2.40 16.51 4.62
N LEU A 157 -3.58 16.16 4.09
CA LEU A 157 -4.83 16.89 4.30
C LEU A 157 -5.35 16.61 5.71
N THR A 158 -6.08 17.58 6.29
CA THR A 158 -6.80 17.37 7.55
C THR A 158 -7.94 16.35 7.37
N PRO A 159 -8.40 15.68 8.44
CA PRO A 159 -9.52 14.73 8.34
C PRO A 159 -10.79 15.35 7.74
N GLU A 160 -11.07 16.63 8.04
CA GLU A 160 -12.20 17.37 7.47
C GLU A 160 -12.04 17.58 5.96
N GLU A 161 -10.85 18.02 5.52
CA GLU A 161 -10.54 18.18 4.10
C GLU A 161 -10.62 16.84 3.35
N GLN A 162 -10.18 15.74 3.96
CA GLN A 162 -10.29 14.41 3.37
C GLN A 162 -11.75 13.98 3.20
N THR A 163 -12.62 14.31 4.14
CA THR A 163 -14.07 14.05 4.04
C THR A 163 -14.69 14.88 2.91
N ASN A 164 -14.36 16.19 2.83
CA ASN A 164 -14.82 17.06 1.75
C ASN A 164 -14.32 16.59 0.37
N LEU A 165 -13.12 16.02 0.32
CA LEU A 165 -12.57 15.44 -0.90
C LEU A 165 -13.35 14.20 -1.34
N LEU A 166 -13.81 13.33 -0.44
CA LEU A 166 -14.67 12.21 -0.79
C LEU A 166 -15.95 12.67 -1.48
N ASP A 167 -16.62 13.69 -0.92
CA ASP A 167 -17.82 14.28 -1.54
C ASP A 167 -17.51 14.82 -2.95
N ALA A 168 -16.37 15.51 -3.12
CA ALA A 168 -15.96 16.05 -4.42
C ALA A 168 -15.61 14.94 -5.44
N MET A 169 -15.03 13.83 -4.98
CA MET A 169 -14.74 12.66 -5.81
C MET A 169 -16.01 11.96 -6.28
N GLU A 170 -17.01 11.84 -5.38
CA GLU A 170 -18.31 11.27 -5.73
C GLU A 170 -19.04 12.14 -6.75
N TYR A 171 -19.06 13.45 -6.55
CA TYR A 171 -19.63 14.40 -7.50
C TYR A 171 -18.94 14.34 -8.88
N GLY A 172 -17.60 14.38 -8.91
CA GLY A 172 -16.80 14.36 -10.13
C GLY A 172 -16.65 12.96 -10.75
N GLN A 173 -17.22 11.90 -10.15
CA GLN A 173 -17.10 10.50 -10.55
C GLN A 173 -15.65 10.13 -10.91
N SER A 174 -14.68 10.68 -10.16
CA SER A 174 -13.27 10.52 -10.47
C SER A 174 -12.41 10.52 -9.20
N THR A 175 -11.22 9.87 -9.28
CA THR A 175 -10.23 9.89 -8.20
C THR A 175 -9.10 10.86 -8.53
N PRO A 176 -8.45 11.50 -7.55
CA PRO A 176 -7.41 12.49 -7.81
C PRO A 176 -6.21 11.89 -8.53
N SER A 177 -5.73 12.56 -9.57
CA SER A 177 -4.41 12.31 -10.16
C SER A 177 -3.29 12.77 -9.21
N LEU A 178 -2.05 12.35 -9.46
CA LEU A 178 -0.91 12.81 -8.65
C LEU A 178 -0.78 14.34 -8.65
N SER A 179 -0.97 14.97 -9.80
CA SER A 179 -0.91 16.44 -9.92
C SER A 179 -1.99 17.14 -9.12
N GLN A 180 -3.23 16.62 -9.15
CA GLN A 180 -4.34 17.14 -8.35
C GLN A 180 -4.08 16.95 -6.84
N ALA A 181 -3.61 15.75 -6.42
CA ALA A 181 -3.26 15.48 -5.03
C ALA A 181 -2.15 16.40 -4.50
N GLN A 182 -1.13 16.69 -5.30
CA GLN A 182 -0.07 17.65 -4.94
C GLN A 182 -0.59 19.07 -4.80
N ARG A 183 -1.49 19.50 -5.69
CA ARG A 183 -2.14 20.81 -5.62
C ARG A 183 -3.05 20.92 -4.40
N LEU A 184 -3.84 19.89 -4.10
CA LEU A 184 -4.66 19.82 -2.90
C LEU A 184 -3.83 19.94 -1.63
N LYS A 185 -2.74 19.18 -1.53
CA LYS A 185 -1.80 19.29 -0.41
C LYS A 185 -1.26 20.72 -0.25
N LYS A 186 -0.84 21.36 -1.35
CA LYS A 186 -0.36 22.73 -1.30
C LYS A 186 -1.44 23.69 -0.83
N LEU A 187 -2.66 23.59 -1.35
CA LEU A 187 -3.80 24.41 -0.92
C LEU A 187 -4.12 24.20 0.58
N SER A 188 -4.05 22.95 1.08
CA SER A 188 -4.22 22.66 2.50
C SER A 188 -3.15 23.35 3.35
N GLN A 189 -1.89 23.31 2.93
CA GLN A 189 -0.79 23.98 3.62
C GLN A 189 -0.92 25.52 3.61
N ASP A 190 -1.47 26.07 2.54
CA ASP A 190 -1.71 27.51 2.37
C ASP A 190 -3.04 27.97 3.04
N GLY A 191 -3.83 27.05 3.62
CA GLY A 191 -5.11 27.34 4.25
C GLY A 191 -6.26 27.62 3.28
N GLY A 192 -6.08 27.35 1.99
CA GLY A 192 -7.05 27.61 0.92
C GLY A 192 -7.78 26.36 0.40
N CYS A 193 -7.68 25.21 1.07
CA CYS A 193 -8.28 23.97 0.63
C CYS A 193 -9.76 23.86 1.06
N ASP A 194 -10.59 24.76 0.55
CA ASP A 194 -12.01 24.75 0.81
C ASP A 194 -12.78 23.75 -0.09
N ARG A 195 -14.03 23.51 0.22
CA ARG A 195 -14.90 22.59 -0.51
C ARG A 195 -15.06 22.99 -1.98
N MET A 196 -15.17 24.29 -2.28
CA MET A 196 -15.34 24.80 -3.64
C MET A 196 -14.09 24.55 -4.50
N ALA A 197 -12.91 24.77 -3.95
CA ALA A 197 -11.64 24.49 -4.61
C ALA A 197 -11.50 22.98 -4.93
N MET A 198 -11.93 22.09 -4.02
CA MET A 198 -11.93 20.65 -4.25
C MET A 198 -12.86 20.23 -5.38
N TYR A 199 -14.10 20.76 -5.39
CA TYR A 199 -15.08 20.51 -6.47
C TYR A 199 -14.55 21.00 -7.82
N ALA A 200 -14.01 22.21 -7.87
CA ALA A 200 -13.42 22.75 -9.10
C ALA A 200 -12.27 21.85 -9.61
N MET A 201 -11.39 21.41 -8.71
CA MET A 201 -10.25 20.58 -9.06
C MET A 201 -10.65 19.17 -9.51
N MET A 202 -11.66 18.56 -8.86
CA MET A 202 -12.14 17.24 -9.26
C MET A 202 -12.98 17.25 -10.53
N SER A 203 -13.55 18.41 -10.90
CA SER A 203 -14.26 18.62 -12.16
C SER A 203 -13.33 18.96 -13.34
N GLU A 204 -12.02 19.16 -13.10
CA GLU A 204 -11.07 19.37 -14.19
C GLU A 204 -10.96 18.13 -15.07
N GLU A 205 -11.08 18.31 -16.39
CA GLU A 205 -10.77 17.24 -17.34
C GLU A 205 -9.31 16.81 -17.17
N LYS A 206 -9.09 15.53 -16.92
CA LYS A 206 -7.73 14.99 -16.79
C LYS A 206 -7.03 15.10 -18.14
N LYS A 207 -5.93 15.88 -18.19
CA LYS A 207 -5.04 15.88 -19.36
C LYS A 207 -4.60 14.45 -19.65
N GLY A 208 -5.17 13.85 -20.69
CA GLY A 208 -4.83 12.50 -21.15
C GLY A 208 -5.98 11.51 -21.30
N ASP A 209 -7.17 11.76 -20.75
CA ASP A 209 -8.33 10.88 -20.99
C ASP A 209 -8.92 11.08 -22.38
N LEU A 210 -8.72 12.27 -22.98
CA LEU A 210 -9.14 12.58 -24.36
C LEU A 210 -8.06 12.28 -25.43
N GLU A 211 -6.82 12.01 -25.03
CA GLU A 211 -5.70 11.92 -25.98
C GLU A 211 -5.11 10.51 -26.18
N LYS A 212 -5.59 9.50 -25.47
CA LYS A 212 -5.05 8.12 -25.60
C LYS A 212 -6.16 7.11 -25.87
N VAL A 213 -6.32 6.75 -27.13
CA VAL A 213 -7.01 5.52 -27.49
C VAL A 213 -6.02 4.37 -27.34
N THR A 214 -6.19 3.54 -26.32
CA THR A 214 -5.37 2.33 -26.14
C THR A 214 -6.07 1.16 -26.82
N ILE A 215 -5.45 0.60 -27.84
CA ILE A 215 -5.91 -0.60 -28.51
C ILE A 215 -5.04 -1.76 -28.04
N ASP A 216 -5.67 -2.89 -27.64
CA ASP A 216 -4.91 -4.07 -27.22
C ASP A 216 -3.98 -4.55 -28.33
N SER A 217 -2.73 -4.83 -27.98
CA SER A 217 -1.72 -5.28 -28.93
C SER A 217 -2.08 -6.62 -29.57
N GLY A 218 -2.83 -7.49 -28.86
CA GLY A 218 -3.34 -8.76 -29.35
C GLY A 218 -4.39 -8.56 -30.46
N ASP A 219 -5.25 -7.55 -30.33
CA ASP A 219 -6.24 -7.23 -31.37
C ASP A 219 -5.59 -6.62 -32.61
N LEU A 220 -4.62 -5.73 -32.43
CA LEU A 220 -3.87 -5.17 -33.55
C LEU A 220 -3.07 -6.24 -34.31
N ARG A 221 -2.48 -7.21 -33.60
CA ARG A 221 -1.69 -8.29 -34.20
C ARG A 221 -2.47 -9.18 -35.17
N LYS A 222 -3.80 -9.23 -35.07
CA LYS A 222 -4.65 -9.97 -36.00
C LYS A 222 -4.65 -9.37 -37.42
N PHE A 223 -4.34 -8.08 -37.55
CA PHE A 223 -4.38 -7.32 -38.82
C PHE A 223 -2.99 -7.05 -39.40
N PHE A 224 -1.90 -7.37 -38.68
CA PHE A 224 -0.53 -7.07 -39.10
C PHE A 224 0.33 -8.31 -39.18
N PRO A 225 1.27 -8.39 -40.16
CA PRO A 225 2.28 -9.45 -40.18
C PRO A 225 3.13 -9.48 -38.91
N LYS A 226 3.58 -10.68 -38.52
CA LYS A 226 4.42 -10.87 -37.31
C LYS A 226 5.73 -10.05 -37.33
N SER A 227 6.23 -9.70 -38.51
CA SER A 227 7.46 -8.93 -38.71
C SER A 227 7.29 -7.42 -38.45
N TYR A 228 6.05 -6.91 -38.30
CA TYR A 228 5.82 -5.48 -38.12
C TYR A 228 6.19 -5.05 -36.69
N THR A 229 6.99 -3.99 -36.60
CA THR A 229 7.28 -3.32 -35.33
C THR A 229 6.10 -2.45 -34.87
N PRO A 230 5.96 -2.13 -33.57
CA PRO A 230 4.90 -1.22 -33.08
C PRO A 230 4.87 0.11 -33.81
N LYS A 231 6.02 0.66 -34.19
CA LYS A 231 6.12 1.91 -34.96
C LYS A 231 5.54 1.76 -36.37
N GLN A 232 5.88 0.68 -37.07
CA GLN A 232 5.33 0.41 -38.39
C GLN A 232 3.81 0.20 -38.36
N MET A 233 3.29 -0.49 -37.35
CA MET A 233 1.83 -0.63 -37.17
C MET A 233 1.15 0.72 -36.96
N HIS A 234 1.71 1.57 -36.08
CA HIS A 234 1.22 2.92 -35.87
C HIS A 234 1.18 3.75 -37.15
N ASP A 235 2.26 3.75 -37.96
CA ASP A 235 2.37 4.54 -39.18
C ASP A 235 1.30 4.10 -40.24
N VAL A 236 1.06 2.80 -40.32
CA VAL A 236 -0.01 2.28 -41.21
C VAL A 236 -1.39 2.70 -40.72
N ILE A 237 -1.66 2.63 -39.41
CA ILE A 237 -2.95 3.05 -38.84
C ILE A 237 -3.21 4.53 -39.14
N ILE A 238 -2.23 5.40 -38.90
CA ILE A 238 -2.36 6.85 -39.17
C ILE A 238 -2.60 7.09 -40.64
N LYS A 239 -1.91 6.39 -41.53
CA LYS A 239 -2.13 6.50 -42.98
C LYS A 239 -3.56 6.11 -43.39
N LEU A 240 -4.08 5.02 -42.85
CA LEU A 240 -5.44 4.56 -43.13
C LEU A 240 -6.49 5.53 -42.59
N LEU A 241 -6.32 6.05 -41.38
CA LEU A 241 -7.22 7.04 -40.79
C LEU A 241 -7.21 8.36 -41.57
N THR A 242 -6.07 8.80 -42.08
CA THR A 242 -5.96 9.99 -42.92
C THR A 242 -6.70 9.81 -44.26
N GLN A 243 -6.58 8.62 -44.86
CA GLN A 243 -7.32 8.31 -46.11
C GLN A 243 -8.83 8.24 -45.85
N TRP A 244 -9.26 7.62 -44.75
CA TRP A 244 -10.66 7.55 -44.34
C TRP A 244 -11.25 8.94 -44.12
N GLN A 245 -10.52 9.83 -43.42
CA GLN A 245 -10.94 11.21 -43.18
C GLN A 245 -11.15 11.98 -44.50
N LYS A 246 -10.21 11.86 -45.45
CA LYS A 246 -10.35 12.49 -46.78
C LYS A 246 -11.57 12.01 -47.55
N ARG A 247 -11.85 10.70 -47.54
CA ARG A 247 -13.05 10.14 -48.19
C ARG A 247 -14.32 10.69 -47.55
N ARG A 248 -14.40 10.70 -46.22
CA ARG A 248 -15.55 11.24 -45.50
C ARG A 248 -15.82 12.72 -45.81
N GLN A 249 -14.78 13.53 -45.96
CA GLN A 249 -14.92 14.93 -46.33
C GLN A 249 -15.45 15.09 -47.78
N GLN A 250 -15.01 14.23 -48.70
CA GLN A 250 -15.49 14.22 -50.07
C GLN A 250 -16.96 13.77 -50.17
N ASP A 251 -17.38 12.83 -49.33
CA ASP A 251 -18.77 12.36 -49.31
C ASP A 251 -19.72 13.38 -48.67
N LEU A 252 -19.24 14.23 -47.74
CA LEU A 252 -20.01 15.32 -47.14
C LEU A 252 -20.10 16.58 -48.04
N SER A 253 -19.27 16.66 -49.06
CA SER A 253 -19.26 17.77 -50.04
C SER A 253 -20.00 17.46 -51.32
N ARG A 254 -20.65 16.31 -51.43
CA ARG A 254 -21.57 15.90 -52.47
C ARG A 254 -23.01 15.95 -51.97
#